data_62ee9d531b398b95783ff52b7bb44b88
#
_entry.id   62ee9d531b398b95783ff52b7bb44b88
#
_cell.length_a   1.000
_cell.length_b   1.000
_cell.length_c   1.000
_cell.angle_alpha   90.00
_cell.angle_beta   90.00
_cell.angle_gamma   90.00
#
_symmetry.space_group_name_H-M   'P 1'
#
loop_
_entity.id
_entity.type
_entity.pdbx_description
1 polymer ?
#
loop_
_entity_poly.entity_id
_entity_poly.type
_entity_poly.pdbx_seq_one_letter_code
_entity_poly.pdbx_strand_id
1 'polypeptide(L)'
;SEKWEASDAKSTEEDGPKGGSLKELLGDPRWRYRALLGLGLASIGLGTYWGIYAWGPELVKEILGDSVSKEEARSAGSYAYTLMNVTGGLLGLLLFAPLSMLTTRRKAFVFYHIGALILVPVTFLVPTTQTQALILLPIMAFFVVGMHAGYAVYFPELFPTRLRATGASFCFNVGRLLSAVMILVRAELKAAFGLRHAVSIMAGLFLFGLLLLLFAPETKGKDLPE
;
A
#
# COMPACT_ATOMS: atom_id res chain seq x y z
N SER A 1 -34.65 -6.59 26.57
CA SER A 1 -34.78 -5.20 26.11
C SER A 1 -34.29 -4.20 27.18
N GLU A 2 -34.79 -4.26 28.42
CA GLU A 2 -34.41 -3.31 29.49
C GLU A 2 -32.92 -3.26 29.87
N LYS A 3 -32.19 -4.37 29.76
CA LYS A 3 -30.74 -4.39 30.03
C LYS A 3 -29.92 -3.67 28.95
N TRP A 4 -30.41 -3.63 27.72
CA TRP A 4 -29.78 -2.90 26.61
C TRP A 4 -30.03 -1.40 26.73
N GLU A 5 -31.27 -1.01 27.07
CA GLU A 5 -31.66 0.40 27.26
C GLU A 5 -30.93 1.01 28.48
N ALA A 6 -30.74 0.23 29.55
CA ALA A 6 -29.97 0.67 30.70
C ALA A 6 -28.45 0.74 30.45
N SER A 7 -27.92 -0.03 29.49
CA SER A 7 -26.54 0.04 29.03
C SER A 7 -26.31 1.27 28.17
N ASP A 8 -27.24 1.58 27.26
CA ASP A 8 -27.14 2.77 26.40
C ASP A 8 -27.33 4.08 27.19
N ALA A 9 -28.19 4.09 28.21
CA ALA A 9 -28.36 5.25 29.09
C ALA A 9 -27.11 5.53 29.95
N LYS A 10 -26.38 4.48 30.37
CA LYS A 10 -25.11 4.65 31.09
C LYS A 10 -23.93 5.06 30.22
N SER A 11 -23.96 4.71 28.93
CA SER A 11 -22.92 5.12 27.97
C SER A 11 -23.01 6.59 27.54
N THR A 12 -24.12 7.28 27.86
CA THR A 12 -24.32 8.70 27.58
C THR A 12 -23.85 9.62 28.70
N GLU A 13 -23.54 9.11 29.91
CA GLU A 13 -23.09 9.92 31.05
C GLU A 13 -21.60 9.80 31.43
N GLU A 14 -20.89 8.84 30.91
CA GLU A 14 -19.43 8.84 31.03
C GLU A 14 -18.83 9.69 29.89
N ASP A 15 -18.41 10.89 30.24
CA ASP A 15 -17.61 11.81 29.41
C ASP A 15 -16.21 11.22 29.21
N GLY A 16 -16.16 10.06 28.54
CA GLY A 16 -14.95 9.50 27.98
C GLY A 16 -14.41 10.49 26.96
N PRO A 17 -13.08 10.61 26.76
CA PRO A 17 -12.50 11.58 25.85
C PRO A 17 -13.18 11.44 24.48
N LYS A 18 -13.97 12.46 24.12
CA LYS A 18 -14.68 12.51 22.82
C LYS A 18 -13.69 12.20 21.71
N GLY A 19 -13.87 11.07 21.02
CA GLY A 19 -13.01 10.67 19.94
C GLY A 19 -12.81 11.82 18.97
N GLY A 20 -11.58 12.06 18.51
CA GLY A 20 -11.25 13.20 17.65
C GLY A 20 -12.08 13.20 16.37
N SER A 21 -12.60 14.36 16.00
CA SER A 21 -13.46 14.51 14.84
C SER A 21 -12.65 14.80 13.57
N LEU A 22 -13.22 14.49 12.40
CA LEU A 22 -12.64 14.92 11.11
C LEU A 22 -12.50 16.45 11.02
N LYS A 23 -13.40 17.21 11.67
CA LYS A 23 -13.31 18.66 11.75
C LYS A 23 -12.04 19.11 12.50
N GLU A 24 -11.69 18.45 13.57
CA GLU A 24 -10.47 18.71 14.31
C GLU A 24 -9.23 18.25 13.53
N LEU A 25 -9.25 17.06 12.93
CA LEU A 25 -8.16 16.53 12.13
C LEU A 25 -7.77 17.45 10.97
N LEU A 26 -8.76 18.01 10.26
CA LEU A 26 -8.53 18.85 9.09
C LEU A 26 -8.52 20.34 9.42
N GLY A 27 -9.04 20.75 10.57
CA GLY A 27 -9.07 22.13 11.04
C GLY A 27 -7.74 22.62 11.61
N ASP A 28 -7.03 21.77 12.35
CA ASP A 28 -5.72 22.11 12.90
C ASP A 28 -4.64 21.95 11.81
N PRO A 29 -3.84 22.99 11.50
CA PRO A 29 -2.82 22.93 10.45
C PRO A 29 -1.79 21.81 10.65
N ARG A 30 -1.43 21.48 11.90
CA ARG A 30 -0.46 20.44 12.26
C ARG A 30 -0.99 19.06 11.90
N TRP A 31 -2.23 18.76 12.30
CA TRP A 31 -2.85 17.45 12.05
C TRP A 31 -3.26 17.29 10.59
N ARG A 32 -3.75 18.35 9.97
CA ARG A 32 -4.05 18.40 8.53
C ARG A 32 -2.82 18.04 7.69
N TYR A 33 -1.67 18.65 8.00
CA TYR A 33 -0.42 18.33 7.31
C TYR A 33 -0.07 16.83 7.39
N ARG A 34 -0.13 16.24 8.59
CA ARG A 34 0.15 14.82 8.80
C ARG A 34 -0.88 13.92 8.13
N ALA A 35 -2.15 14.31 8.15
CA ALA A 35 -3.24 13.60 7.50
C ALA A 35 -3.07 13.59 5.97
N LEU A 36 -2.76 14.73 5.35
CA LEU A 36 -2.53 14.82 3.91
C LEU A 36 -1.27 14.05 3.47
N LEU A 37 -0.22 14.09 4.27
CA LEU A 37 0.98 13.31 4.01
C LEU A 37 0.71 11.80 4.09
N GLY A 38 0.06 11.34 5.15
CA GLY A 38 -0.33 9.94 5.29
C GLY A 38 -1.31 9.49 4.19
N LEU A 39 -2.26 10.35 3.81
CA LEU A 39 -3.15 10.15 2.68
C LEU A 39 -2.37 9.97 1.37
N GLY A 40 -1.39 10.83 1.10
CA GLY A 40 -0.55 10.74 -0.10
C GLY A 40 0.22 9.43 -0.16
N LEU A 41 0.85 9.02 0.95
CA LEU A 41 1.57 7.74 1.05
C LEU A 41 0.62 6.55 0.85
N ALA A 42 -0.55 6.56 1.49
CA ALA A 42 -1.54 5.50 1.33
C ALA A 42 -2.06 5.42 -0.12
N SER A 43 -2.32 6.57 -0.75
CA SER A 43 -2.80 6.62 -2.14
C SER A 43 -1.80 6.01 -3.12
N ILE A 44 -0.51 6.27 -2.92
CA ILE A 44 0.57 5.70 -3.73
C ILE A 44 0.66 4.20 -3.51
N GLY A 45 0.74 3.74 -2.25
CA GLY A 45 0.87 2.32 -1.97
C GLY A 45 -0.34 1.50 -2.42
N LEU A 46 -1.56 1.94 -2.12
CA LEU A 46 -2.78 1.28 -2.57
C LEU A 46 -2.97 1.40 -4.09
N GLY A 47 -2.63 2.55 -4.66
CA GLY A 47 -2.67 2.78 -6.11
C GLY A 47 -1.72 1.85 -6.86
N THR A 48 -0.49 1.68 -6.39
CA THR A 48 0.48 0.77 -7.00
C THR A 48 0.12 -0.71 -6.77
N TYR A 49 -0.50 -1.04 -5.64
CA TYR A 49 -1.03 -2.38 -5.41
C TYR A 49 -2.06 -2.76 -6.49
N TRP A 50 -3.07 -1.93 -6.70
CA TRP A 50 -4.11 -2.20 -7.69
C TRP A 50 -3.67 -1.95 -9.14
N GLY A 51 -2.78 -0.99 -9.35
CA GLY A 51 -2.29 -0.61 -10.66
C GLY A 51 -1.15 -1.47 -11.19
N ILE A 52 -0.33 -2.05 -10.33
CA ILE A 52 0.89 -2.79 -10.68
C ILE A 52 0.77 -4.25 -10.26
N TYR A 53 0.65 -4.49 -8.96
CA TYR A 53 0.71 -5.83 -8.38
C TYR A 53 -0.35 -6.78 -8.94
N ALA A 54 -1.58 -6.26 -9.09
CA ALA A 54 -2.71 -7.04 -9.61
C ALA A 54 -2.51 -7.52 -11.07
N TRP A 55 -1.47 -7.06 -11.76
CA TRP A 55 -1.17 -7.45 -13.14
C TRP A 55 -0.09 -8.52 -13.27
N GLY A 56 0.50 -8.97 -12.16
CA GLY A 56 1.44 -10.09 -12.17
C GLY A 56 0.93 -11.34 -12.87
N PRO A 57 -0.31 -11.81 -12.61
CA PRO A 57 -0.92 -12.92 -13.33
C PRO A 57 -1.03 -12.71 -14.85
N GLU A 58 -1.33 -11.48 -15.27
CA GLU A 58 -1.47 -11.16 -16.70
C GLU A 58 -0.14 -11.22 -17.45
N LEU A 59 0.97 -10.87 -16.78
CA LEU A 59 2.31 -11.04 -17.35
C LEU A 59 2.60 -12.51 -17.69
N VAL A 60 2.25 -13.43 -16.78
CA VAL A 60 2.44 -14.88 -17.02
C VAL A 60 1.59 -15.34 -18.20
N LYS A 61 0.32 -14.90 -18.27
CA LYS A 61 -0.56 -15.24 -19.40
C LYS A 61 -0.03 -14.68 -20.72
N GLU A 62 0.49 -13.45 -20.72
CA GLU A 62 1.07 -12.82 -21.91
C GLU A 62 2.30 -13.60 -22.40
N ILE A 63 3.17 -14.05 -21.48
CA ILE A 63 4.36 -14.85 -21.83
C ILE A 63 3.98 -16.20 -22.43
N LEU A 64 2.94 -16.84 -21.89
CA LEU A 64 2.46 -18.13 -22.43
C LEU A 64 1.77 -17.98 -23.78
N GLY A 65 1.11 -16.84 -24.05
CA GLY A 65 0.46 -16.53 -25.30
C GLY A 65 -0.51 -17.63 -25.75
N ASP A 66 -0.53 -17.90 -27.05
CA ASP A 66 -1.37 -18.93 -27.67
C ASP A 66 -0.77 -20.34 -27.64
N SER A 67 0.39 -20.53 -26.97
CA SER A 67 1.07 -21.84 -26.84
C SER A 67 0.36 -22.83 -25.92
N VAL A 68 -0.58 -22.34 -25.10
CA VAL A 68 -1.34 -23.13 -24.13
C VAL A 68 -2.83 -22.81 -24.21
N SER A 69 -3.67 -23.70 -23.70
CA SER A 69 -5.10 -23.45 -23.59
C SER A 69 -5.43 -22.29 -22.67
N LYS A 70 -6.58 -21.65 -22.86
CA LYS A 70 -7.05 -20.55 -21.98
C LYS A 70 -7.16 -20.97 -20.51
N GLU A 71 -7.48 -22.24 -20.26
CA GLU A 71 -7.59 -22.80 -18.92
C GLU A 71 -6.22 -22.95 -18.26
N GLU A 72 -5.23 -23.46 -18.99
CA GLU A 72 -3.84 -23.56 -18.54
C GLU A 72 -3.24 -22.18 -18.27
N ALA A 73 -3.45 -21.21 -19.16
CA ALA A 73 -3.00 -19.84 -18.95
C ALA A 73 -3.64 -19.20 -17.69
N ARG A 74 -4.94 -19.46 -17.45
CA ARG A 74 -5.64 -19.01 -16.26
C ARG A 74 -5.08 -19.67 -14.98
N SER A 75 -4.84 -20.97 -15.02
CA SER A 75 -4.25 -21.71 -13.92
C SER A 75 -2.84 -21.21 -13.58
N ALA A 76 -2.00 -21.00 -14.58
CA ALA A 76 -0.66 -20.45 -14.43
C ALA A 76 -0.68 -19.04 -13.81
N GLY A 77 -1.61 -18.18 -14.25
CA GLY A 77 -1.80 -16.85 -13.66
C GLY A 77 -2.24 -16.91 -12.19
N SER A 78 -3.16 -17.83 -11.85
CA SER A 78 -3.60 -18.04 -10.46
C SER A 78 -2.47 -18.58 -9.58
N TYR A 79 -1.66 -19.48 -10.09
CA TYR A 79 -0.46 -19.99 -9.41
C TYR A 79 0.55 -18.85 -9.15
N ALA A 80 0.82 -18.02 -10.17
CA ALA A 80 1.70 -16.88 -10.02
C ALA A 80 1.21 -15.91 -8.94
N TYR A 81 -0.10 -15.61 -8.90
CA TYR A 81 -0.69 -14.76 -7.88
C TYR A 81 -0.54 -15.35 -6.48
N THR A 82 -0.80 -16.65 -6.33
CA THR A 82 -0.62 -17.35 -5.05
C THR A 82 0.84 -17.32 -4.61
N LEU A 83 1.77 -17.61 -5.52
CA LEU A 83 3.20 -17.57 -5.24
C LEU A 83 3.66 -16.18 -4.79
N MET A 84 3.23 -15.12 -5.49
CA MET A 84 3.51 -13.72 -5.12
C MET A 84 3.06 -13.40 -3.69
N ASN A 85 1.83 -13.81 -3.32
CA ASN A 85 1.26 -13.51 -2.00
C ASN A 85 1.93 -14.32 -0.88
N VAL A 86 2.05 -15.64 -1.07
CA VAL A 86 2.50 -16.55 -0.01
C VAL A 86 4.01 -16.43 0.25
N THR A 87 4.78 -16.04 -0.77
CA THR A 87 6.22 -15.87 -0.61
C THR A 87 6.59 -14.38 -0.44
N GLY A 88 6.79 -13.65 -1.54
CA GLY A 88 7.27 -12.29 -1.52
C GLY A 88 6.39 -11.34 -0.72
N GLY A 89 5.07 -11.34 -0.96
CA GLY A 89 4.13 -10.48 -0.27
C GLY A 89 4.13 -10.69 1.25
N LEU A 90 4.01 -11.94 1.70
CA LEU A 90 4.04 -12.29 3.13
C LEU A 90 5.38 -11.92 3.77
N LEU A 91 6.51 -12.29 3.15
CA LEU A 91 7.83 -11.93 3.66
C LEU A 91 8.03 -10.42 3.73
N GLY A 92 7.57 -9.68 2.72
CA GLY A 92 7.62 -8.22 2.71
C GLY A 92 6.87 -7.60 3.89
N LEU A 93 5.65 -8.07 4.17
CA LEU A 93 4.84 -7.62 5.31
C LEU A 93 5.51 -7.95 6.64
N LEU A 94 6.03 -9.16 6.81
CA LEU A 94 6.66 -9.61 8.04
C LEU A 94 7.98 -8.88 8.32
N LEU A 95 8.75 -8.54 7.29
CA LEU A 95 10.08 -7.94 7.45
C LEU A 95 10.04 -6.41 7.54
N PHE A 96 8.93 -5.75 7.24
CA PHE A 96 8.84 -4.29 7.38
C PHE A 96 9.05 -3.84 8.83
N ALA A 97 8.38 -4.46 9.80
CA ALA A 97 8.48 -4.08 11.20
C ALA A 97 9.91 -4.25 11.75
N PRO A 98 10.57 -5.42 11.63
CA PRO A 98 11.97 -5.58 12.01
C PRO A 98 12.91 -4.56 11.35
N LEU A 99 12.78 -4.35 10.03
CA LEU A 99 13.59 -3.38 9.31
C LEU A 99 13.40 -1.95 9.85
N SER A 100 12.15 -1.56 10.12
CA SER A 100 11.84 -0.25 10.69
C SER A 100 12.29 -0.09 12.13
N MET A 101 12.41 -1.18 12.89
CA MET A 101 12.98 -1.20 14.24
C MET A 101 14.50 -1.13 14.23
N LEU A 102 15.16 -1.79 13.30
CA LEU A 102 16.62 -1.75 13.15
C LEU A 102 17.09 -0.40 12.57
N THR A 103 16.31 0.18 11.67
CA THR A 103 16.65 1.45 11.01
C THR A 103 15.75 2.58 11.56
N THR A 104 14.93 3.18 10.70
CA THR A 104 13.89 4.15 11.06
C THR A 104 12.64 3.89 10.22
N ARG A 105 11.47 4.47 10.61
CA ARG A 105 10.24 4.34 9.83
C ARG A 105 10.43 4.83 8.40
N ARG A 106 11.02 6.02 8.26
CA ARG A 106 11.30 6.61 6.93
C ARG A 106 12.27 5.76 6.11
N LYS A 107 13.37 5.29 6.69
CA LYS A 107 14.35 4.47 5.96
C LYS A 107 13.74 3.15 5.48
N ALA A 108 12.89 2.51 6.29
CA ALA A 108 12.18 1.31 5.86
C ALA A 108 11.27 1.60 4.66
N PHE A 109 10.46 2.66 4.72
CA PHE A 109 9.65 3.04 3.56
C PHE A 109 10.49 3.36 2.32
N VAL A 110 11.58 4.12 2.47
CA VAL A 110 12.50 4.43 1.36
C VAL A 110 13.05 3.15 0.72
N PHE A 111 13.48 2.18 1.52
CA PHE A 111 13.97 0.89 1.03
C PHE A 111 12.92 0.17 0.17
N TYR A 112 11.67 0.08 0.66
CA TYR A 112 10.59 -0.56 -0.09
C TYR A 112 10.23 0.21 -1.37
N HIS A 113 10.19 1.55 -1.33
CA HIS A 113 9.90 2.37 -2.51
C HIS A 113 10.99 2.28 -3.58
N ILE A 114 12.26 2.33 -3.19
CA ILE A 114 13.39 2.19 -4.14
C ILE A 114 13.38 0.78 -4.75
N GLY A 115 13.22 -0.25 -3.92
CA GLY A 115 13.13 -1.61 -4.41
C GLY A 115 11.98 -1.81 -5.38
N ALA A 116 10.78 -1.29 -5.07
CA ALA A 116 9.64 -1.34 -5.97
C ALA A 116 9.86 -0.57 -7.28
N LEU A 117 10.44 0.66 -7.18
CA LEU A 117 10.75 1.49 -8.35
C LEU A 117 11.66 0.76 -9.37
N ILE A 118 12.64 0.02 -8.87
CA ILE A 118 13.59 -0.73 -9.70
C ILE A 118 12.97 -2.06 -10.17
N LEU A 119 12.41 -2.82 -9.24
CA LEU A 119 12.00 -4.19 -9.53
C LEU A 119 10.70 -4.29 -10.31
N VAL A 120 9.81 -3.29 -10.26
CA VAL A 120 8.62 -3.31 -11.10
C VAL A 120 8.97 -3.29 -12.59
N PRO A 121 9.76 -2.33 -13.11
CA PRO A 121 10.17 -2.36 -14.52
C PRO A 121 10.97 -3.62 -14.87
N VAL A 122 11.89 -4.07 -14.02
CA VAL A 122 12.66 -5.29 -14.25
C VAL A 122 11.72 -6.51 -14.39
N THR A 123 10.75 -6.65 -13.49
CA THR A 123 9.81 -7.76 -13.49
C THR A 123 8.91 -7.79 -14.73
N PHE A 124 8.53 -6.65 -15.27
CA PHE A 124 7.63 -6.61 -16.41
C PHE A 124 8.35 -6.54 -17.76
N LEU A 125 9.57 -6.02 -17.83
CA LEU A 125 10.29 -5.85 -19.11
C LEU A 125 11.26 -7.00 -19.41
N VAL A 126 11.88 -7.59 -18.40
CA VAL A 126 12.96 -8.59 -18.61
C VAL A 126 12.44 -10.00 -18.92
N PRO A 127 11.42 -10.57 -18.25
CA PRO A 127 11.04 -11.96 -18.45
C PRO A 127 10.54 -12.23 -19.86
N THR A 128 11.12 -13.27 -20.46
CA THR A 128 10.68 -13.87 -21.74
C THR A 128 10.12 -15.28 -21.52
N THR A 129 10.34 -15.87 -20.36
CA THR A 129 9.87 -17.20 -20.00
C THR A 129 9.03 -17.15 -18.71
N GLN A 130 8.12 -18.13 -18.58
CA GLN A 130 7.30 -18.29 -17.39
C GLN A 130 8.17 -18.45 -16.11
N THR A 131 9.24 -19.21 -16.17
CA THR A 131 10.14 -19.41 -15.02
C THR A 131 10.76 -18.11 -14.55
N GLN A 132 11.24 -17.27 -15.46
CA GLN A 132 11.78 -15.96 -15.12
C GLN A 132 10.72 -15.07 -14.45
N ALA A 133 9.49 -15.06 -14.96
CA ALA A 133 8.40 -14.31 -14.36
C ALA A 133 8.07 -14.83 -12.94
N LEU A 134 8.00 -16.17 -12.76
CA LEU A 134 7.71 -16.77 -11.45
C LEU A 134 8.81 -16.52 -10.40
N ILE A 135 10.03 -16.22 -10.81
CA ILE A 135 11.12 -15.82 -9.90
C ILE A 135 11.01 -14.33 -9.56
N LEU A 136 10.81 -13.47 -10.55
CA LEU A 136 10.82 -12.03 -10.36
C LEU A 136 9.54 -11.49 -9.69
N LEU A 137 8.39 -12.08 -9.97
CA LEU A 137 7.12 -11.67 -9.40
C LEU A 137 7.10 -11.70 -7.86
N PRO A 138 7.56 -12.77 -7.17
CA PRO A 138 7.69 -12.75 -5.71
C PRO A 138 8.65 -11.66 -5.19
N ILE A 139 9.78 -11.45 -5.86
CA ILE A 139 10.75 -10.43 -5.44
C ILE A 139 10.13 -9.03 -5.55
N MET A 140 9.44 -8.73 -6.65
CA MET A 140 8.67 -7.51 -6.80
C MET A 140 7.57 -7.39 -5.72
N ALA A 141 6.84 -8.48 -5.46
CA ALA A 141 5.78 -8.54 -4.47
C ALA A 141 6.27 -8.17 -3.07
N PHE A 142 7.47 -8.60 -2.70
CA PHE A 142 8.11 -8.26 -1.44
C PHE A 142 8.14 -6.74 -1.23
N PHE A 143 8.54 -5.98 -2.21
CA PHE A 143 8.64 -4.52 -2.10
C PHE A 143 7.29 -3.82 -2.22
N VAL A 144 6.46 -4.21 -3.18
CA VAL A 144 5.16 -3.54 -3.43
C VAL A 144 4.17 -3.80 -2.30
N VAL A 145 4.10 -5.03 -1.78
CA VAL A 145 3.16 -5.38 -0.71
C VAL A 145 3.72 -5.04 0.66
N GLY A 146 5.01 -5.24 0.87
CA GLY A 146 5.64 -5.10 2.20
C GLY A 146 5.48 -3.70 2.81
N MET A 147 5.47 -2.63 2.00
CA MET A 147 5.25 -1.28 2.51
C MET A 147 3.90 -1.08 3.20
N HIS A 148 2.89 -1.92 2.91
CA HIS A 148 1.56 -1.82 3.53
C HIS A 148 1.59 -2.12 5.03
N ALA A 149 2.49 -2.99 5.51
CA ALA A 149 2.69 -3.18 6.94
C ALA A 149 3.17 -1.88 7.63
N GLY A 150 3.90 -1.05 6.89
CA GLY A 150 4.35 0.25 7.38
C GLY A 150 3.21 1.21 7.69
N TYR A 151 2.12 1.16 6.94
CA TYR A 151 0.95 2.03 7.20
C TYR A 151 0.28 1.71 8.52
N ALA A 152 0.19 0.42 8.89
CA ALA A 152 -0.37 -0.02 10.16
C ALA A 152 0.46 0.45 11.37
N VAL A 153 1.76 0.61 11.20
CA VAL A 153 2.67 1.10 12.23
C VAL A 153 2.74 2.63 12.22
N TYR A 154 2.99 3.22 11.07
CA TYR A 154 3.34 4.63 10.94
C TYR A 154 2.15 5.59 11.10
N PHE A 155 0.98 5.26 10.51
CA PHE A 155 -0.16 6.18 10.58
C PHE A 155 -0.66 6.43 12.01
N PRO A 156 -0.79 5.41 12.88
CA PRO A 156 -1.11 5.66 14.29
C PRO A 156 -0.08 6.54 15.02
N GLU A 157 1.20 6.46 14.65
CA GLU A 157 2.27 7.26 15.27
C GLU A 157 2.24 8.75 14.84
N LEU A 158 1.51 9.09 13.78
CA LEU A 158 1.37 10.47 13.31
C LEU A 158 0.44 11.33 14.17
N PHE A 159 -0.48 10.71 14.92
CA PHE A 159 -1.58 11.40 15.56
C PHE A 159 -1.60 11.20 17.09
N PRO A 160 -2.10 12.20 17.85
CA PRO A 160 -2.30 12.04 19.29
C PRO A 160 -3.37 10.98 19.58
N THR A 161 -3.38 10.48 20.81
CA THR A 161 -4.25 9.37 21.20
C THR A 161 -5.71 9.61 20.82
N ARG A 162 -6.23 10.81 21.04
CA ARG A 162 -7.62 11.18 20.70
C ARG A 162 -7.93 11.19 19.19
N LEU A 163 -6.95 11.50 18.32
CA LEU A 163 -7.11 11.56 16.87
C LEU A 163 -6.57 10.32 16.14
N ARG A 164 -5.91 9.40 16.85
CA ARG A 164 -5.17 8.29 16.27
C ARG A 164 -6.02 7.41 15.37
N ALA A 165 -7.16 6.94 15.86
CA ALA A 165 -8.07 6.10 15.09
C ALA A 165 -8.65 6.86 13.88
N THR A 166 -9.12 8.08 14.10
CA THR A 166 -9.69 8.93 13.04
C THR A 166 -8.66 9.27 11.96
N GLY A 167 -7.44 9.68 12.36
CA GLY A 167 -6.38 10.05 11.44
C GLY A 167 -5.85 8.86 10.63
N ALA A 168 -5.58 7.72 11.28
CA ALA A 168 -5.14 6.52 10.59
C ALA A 168 -6.21 5.99 9.62
N SER A 169 -7.47 5.95 10.07
CA SER A 169 -8.60 5.56 9.20
C SER A 169 -8.79 6.51 8.03
N PHE A 170 -8.67 7.83 8.25
CA PHE A 170 -8.74 8.83 7.18
C PHE A 170 -7.66 8.57 6.12
N CYS A 171 -6.39 8.47 6.52
CA CYS A 171 -5.29 8.23 5.61
C CYS A 171 -5.52 6.98 4.76
N PHE A 172 -5.91 5.86 5.40
CA PHE A 172 -6.04 4.59 4.71
C PHE A 172 -7.29 4.51 3.83
N ASN A 173 -8.46 4.92 4.34
CA ASN A 173 -9.72 4.75 3.60
C ASN A 173 -9.88 5.78 2.48
N VAL A 174 -9.50 7.04 2.71
CA VAL A 174 -9.51 8.04 1.63
C VAL A 174 -8.43 7.71 0.59
N GLY A 175 -7.24 7.22 1.03
CA GLY A 175 -6.21 6.71 0.13
C GLY A 175 -6.69 5.56 -0.74
N ARG A 176 -7.49 4.64 -0.18
CA ARG A 176 -8.14 3.55 -0.92
C ARG A 176 -9.12 4.08 -1.96
N LEU A 177 -9.92 5.09 -1.61
CA LEU A 177 -10.84 5.70 -2.55
C LEU A 177 -10.09 6.35 -3.72
N LEU A 178 -9.03 7.11 -3.44
CA LEU A 178 -8.20 7.71 -4.48
C LEU A 178 -7.47 6.67 -5.33
N SER A 179 -7.10 5.53 -4.76
CA SER A 179 -6.47 4.44 -5.51
C SER A 179 -7.38 3.82 -6.57
N ALA A 180 -8.71 3.96 -6.45
CA ALA A 180 -9.65 3.48 -7.46
C ALA A 180 -9.43 4.15 -8.83
N VAL A 181 -8.95 5.39 -8.85
CA VAL A 181 -8.59 6.10 -10.09
C VAL A 181 -7.48 5.36 -10.85
N MET A 182 -6.58 4.68 -10.14
CA MET A 182 -5.50 3.90 -10.76
C MET A 182 -6.02 2.71 -11.60
N ILE A 183 -7.22 2.21 -11.30
CA ILE A 183 -7.85 1.14 -12.09
C ILE A 183 -8.22 1.67 -13.49
N LEU A 184 -8.67 2.92 -13.58
CA LEU A 184 -8.97 3.56 -14.86
C LEU A 184 -7.68 3.91 -15.62
N VAL A 185 -6.75 4.58 -14.95
CA VAL A 185 -5.45 4.98 -15.52
C VAL A 185 -4.68 3.78 -16.09
N ARG A 186 -4.66 2.67 -15.38
CA ARG A 186 -3.97 1.46 -15.86
C ARG A 186 -4.58 0.89 -17.14
N ALA A 187 -5.91 0.95 -17.29
CA ALA A 187 -6.59 0.44 -18.49
C ALA A 187 -6.21 1.27 -19.72
N GLU A 188 -6.23 2.59 -19.61
CA GLU A 188 -5.81 3.51 -20.65
C GLU A 188 -4.33 3.36 -21.02
N LEU A 189 -3.46 3.28 -20.02
CA LEU A 189 -2.03 3.05 -20.24
C LEU A 189 -1.78 1.71 -20.95
N LYS A 190 -2.49 0.64 -20.56
CA LYS A 190 -2.37 -0.66 -21.24
C LYS A 190 -2.82 -0.59 -22.69
N ALA A 191 -3.92 0.10 -22.98
CA ALA A 191 -4.42 0.28 -24.33
C ALA A 191 -3.42 1.05 -25.23
N ALA A 192 -2.75 2.07 -24.65
CA ALA A 192 -1.81 2.91 -25.40
C ALA A 192 -0.41 2.28 -25.55
N PHE A 193 0.11 1.60 -24.53
CA PHE A 193 1.52 1.17 -24.47
C PHE A 193 1.73 -0.35 -24.28
N GLY A 194 0.66 -1.11 -24.18
CA GLY A 194 0.71 -2.53 -23.80
C GLY A 194 0.99 -2.74 -22.32
N LEU A 195 0.81 -4.00 -21.85
CA LEU A 195 0.90 -4.35 -20.43
C LEU A 195 2.23 -3.95 -19.79
N ARG A 196 3.33 -4.38 -20.39
CA ARG A 196 4.67 -4.28 -19.80
C ARG A 196 5.13 -2.84 -19.60
N HIS A 197 4.92 -2.01 -20.63
CA HIS A 197 5.29 -0.59 -20.55
C HIS A 197 4.33 0.20 -19.67
N ALA A 198 3.02 -0.08 -19.72
CA ALA A 198 2.05 0.56 -18.86
C ALA A 198 2.38 0.40 -17.38
N VAL A 199 2.68 -0.83 -16.96
CA VAL A 199 3.04 -1.12 -15.56
C VAL A 199 4.39 -0.48 -15.19
N SER A 200 5.35 -0.48 -16.10
CA SER A 200 6.66 0.17 -15.89
C SER A 200 6.54 1.69 -15.74
N ILE A 201 5.67 2.34 -16.50
CA ILE A 201 5.36 3.77 -16.36
C ILE A 201 4.73 4.05 -14.98
N MET A 202 3.80 3.20 -14.55
CA MET A 202 3.16 3.34 -13.24
C MET A 202 4.14 3.19 -12.06
N ALA A 203 5.27 2.51 -12.24
CA ALA A 203 6.33 2.46 -11.24
C ALA A 203 6.85 3.87 -10.88
N GLY A 204 6.70 4.85 -11.76
CA GLY A 204 7.01 6.26 -11.48
C GLY A 204 6.26 6.84 -10.28
N LEU A 205 5.12 6.25 -9.86
CA LEU A 205 4.40 6.63 -8.65
C LEU A 205 5.26 6.46 -7.39
N PHE A 206 6.19 5.51 -7.37
CA PHE A 206 7.10 5.34 -6.24
C PHE A 206 8.06 6.53 -6.06
N LEU A 207 8.36 7.28 -7.14
CA LEU A 207 9.13 8.54 -7.02
C LEU A 207 8.34 9.58 -6.23
N PHE A 208 7.03 9.70 -6.44
CA PHE A 208 6.19 10.59 -5.64
C PHE A 208 6.15 10.15 -4.18
N GLY A 209 6.13 8.84 -3.91
CA GLY A 209 6.25 8.29 -2.56
C GLY A 209 7.56 8.68 -1.90
N LEU A 210 8.68 8.57 -2.62
CA LEU A 210 9.99 9.00 -2.14
C LEU A 210 10.02 10.51 -1.85
N LEU A 211 9.42 11.33 -2.72
CA LEU A 211 9.30 12.78 -2.48
C LEU A 211 8.48 13.09 -1.21
N LEU A 212 7.35 12.43 -1.01
CA LEU A 212 6.54 12.59 0.21
C LEU A 212 7.34 12.18 1.46
N LEU A 213 8.16 11.13 1.37
CA LEU A 213 8.97 10.68 2.49
C LEU A 213 10.05 11.68 2.89
N LEU A 214 10.46 12.62 2.03
CA LEU A 214 11.35 13.72 2.42
C LEU A 214 10.70 14.64 3.46
N PHE A 215 9.39 14.80 3.38
CA PHE A 215 8.60 15.66 4.28
C PHE A 215 7.97 14.88 5.44
N ALA A 216 8.04 13.54 5.41
CA ALA A 216 7.46 12.69 6.43
C ALA A 216 8.22 12.81 7.76
N PRO A 217 7.56 13.05 8.90
CA PRO A 217 8.23 13.07 10.19
C PRO A 217 8.75 11.67 10.54
N GLU A 218 9.95 11.61 11.12
CA GLU A 218 10.42 10.36 11.74
C GLU A 218 9.78 10.20 13.11
N THR A 219 9.19 9.04 13.35
CA THR A 219 8.43 8.75 14.58
C THR A 219 9.11 7.76 15.50
N LYS A 220 10.12 7.01 15.00
CA LYS A 220 10.83 6.02 15.80
C LYS A 220 11.51 6.67 17.01
N GLY A 221 11.22 6.13 18.20
CA GLY A 221 11.83 6.57 19.47
C GLY A 221 11.41 7.96 19.92
N LYS A 222 10.35 8.52 19.35
CA LYS A 222 9.73 9.76 19.81
C LYS A 222 8.46 9.47 20.59
N ASP A 223 8.19 10.31 21.58
CA ASP A 223 6.92 10.30 22.25
C ASP A 223 5.79 10.55 21.25
N LEU A 224 4.65 9.91 21.51
CA LEU A 224 3.48 10.13 20.69
C LEU A 224 3.04 11.59 20.83
N PRO A 225 2.57 12.22 19.74
CA PRO A 225 2.13 13.60 19.79
C PRO A 225 0.94 13.74 20.73
N GLU A 226 0.92 14.83 21.50
CA GLU A 226 -0.16 15.23 22.40
C GLU A 226 -1.14 16.18 21.71
#